data_db05e83a1e2dea2f5c7ddfbe9d4fe45d
#
_entry.id   db05e83a1e2dea2f5c7ddfbe9d4fe45d
#
_cell.length_a   1.000
_cell.length_b   1.000
_cell.length_c   1.000
_cell.angle_alpha   90.00
_cell.angle_beta   90.00
_cell.angle_gamma   90.00
#
_symmetry.space_group_name_H-M   'P 1'
#
loop_
_entity.id
_entity.type
_entity.pdbx_description
1 polymer ?
#
loop_
_entity_poly.entity_id
_entity_poly.type
_entity_poly.pdbx_seq_one_letter_code
_entity_poly.pdbx_strand_id
1 'polypeptide(L)'
;MRSVLFLCVKNSARSQMAEGLGRVIFGDGVRVQSAGSEPSHVSPWAIQVCREIGVDLGGQSSKFVGTIDPDSVDTVIRLCAEEVCPATLSGKQHYYLPIDDPASDDPDVDPEEMRARFRRARDEIKEQLTSLAAILDRSETSA
;
A
#
# COMPACT_ATOMS: atom_id res chain seq x y z
N MET A 1 2.08 15.84 4.90
CA MET A 1 2.30 14.77 3.91
C MET A 1 1.65 15.16 2.59
N ARG A 2 2.44 15.26 1.54
CA ARG A 2 1.95 15.62 0.20
C ARG A 2 2.11 14.49 -0.81
N SER A 3 3.04 13.58 -0.56
CA SER A 3 3.29 12.46 -1.46
C SER A 3 3.74 11.26 -0.66
N VAL A 4 3.08 10.13 -0.88
CA VAL A 4 3.33 8.89 -0.14
C VAL A 4 3.68 7.77 -1.09
N LEU A 5 4.66 6.95 -0.68
CA LEU A 5 5.03 5.73 -1.37
C LEU A 5 4.80 4.55 -0.44
N PHE A 6 3.97 3.61 -0.87
CA PHE A 6 3.77 2.35 -0.16
C PHE A 6 4.74 1.30 -0.69
N LEU A 7 5.45 0.64 0.21
CA LEU A 7 6.43 -0.39 -0.14
C LEU A 7 6.02 -1.76 0.36
N CYS A 8 6.20 -2.75 -0.50
CA CYS A 8 5.99 -4.17 -0.25
C CYS A 8 6.91 -4.91 -1.21
N VAL A 9 7.32 -6.15 -0.92
CA VAL A 9 8.33 -6.84 -1.73
C VAL A 9 7.92 -6.94 -3.20
N LYS A 10 6.78 -7.54 -3.48
CA LYS A 10 6.34 -7.83 -4.86
C LYS A 10 5.49 -6.73 -5.50
N ASN A 11 5.09 -5.73 -4.74
CA ASN A 11 4.14 -4.70 -5.21
C ASN A 11 2.95 -5.34 -5.94
N SER A 12 2.36 -6.35 -5.32
CA SER A 12 1.28 -7.16 -5.89
C SER A 12 -0.01 -7.05 -5.09
N ALA A 13 0.02 -7.28 -3.79
CA ALA A 13 -1.17 -7.32 -2.94
C ALA A 13 -1.25 -6.14 -1.98
N ARG A 14 -0.47 -6.17 -0.89
CA ARG A 14 -0.58 -5.19 0.21
C ARG A 14 -0.37 -3.75 -0.24
N SER A 15 0.71 -3.47 -0.94
CA SER A 15 1.00 -2.11 -1.39
C SER A 15 0.05 -1.63 -2.50
N GLN A 16 -0.46 -2.54 -3.33
CA GLN A 16 -1.44 -2.19 -4.34
C GLN A 16 -2.78 -1.81 -3.70
N MET A 17 -3.24 -2.57 -2.71
CA MET A 17 -4.44 -2.23 -1.96
C MET A 17 -4.25 -0.90 -1.22
N ALA A 18 -3.09 -0.71 -0.61
CA ALA A 18 -2.77 0.54 0.09
C ALA A 18 -2.76 1.74 -0.85
N GLU A 19 -2.24 1.58 -2.07
CA GLU A 19 -2.27 2.66 -3.07
C GLU A 19 -3.71 3.07 -3.41
N GLY A 20 -4.58 2.10 -3.69
CA GLY A 20 -5.97 2.37 -4.02
C GLY A 20 -6.74 2.98 -2.85
N LEU A 21 -6.60 2.39 -1.67
CA LEU A 21 -7.24 2.90 -0.45
C LEU A 21 -6.68 4.27 -0.05
N GLY A 22 -5.38 4.46 -0.22
CA GLY A 22 -4.72 5.72 0.12
C GLY A 22 -5.24 6.90 -0.70
N ARG A 23 -5.52 6.68 -1.99
CA ARG A 23 -6.10 7.73 -2.83
C ARG A 23 -7.43 8.22 -2.27
N VAL A 24 -8.26 7.29 -1.80
CA VAL A 24 -9.57 7.63 -1.23
C VAL A 24 -9.42 8.29 0.13
N ILE A 25 -8.57 7.74 0.99
CA ILE A 25 -8.45 8.18 2.39
C ILE A 25 -7.73 9.52 2.50
N PHE A 26 -6.64 9.71 1.76
CA PHE A 26 -5.84 10.94 1.81
C PHE A 26 -6.38 12.05 0.93
N GLY A 27 -7.19 11.71 -0.09
CA GLY A 27 -7.81 12.68 -0.98
C GLY A 27 -6.88 13.23 -2.05
N ASP A 28 -7.40 14.18 -2.83
CA ASP A 28 -6.72 14.70 -4.03
C ASP A 28 -5.45 15.51 -3.73
N GLY A 29 -5.29 15.97 -2.51
CA GLY A 29 -4.12 16.76 -2.12
C GLY A 29 -2.85 15.95 -1.88
N VAL A 30 -2.95 14.62 -1.90
CA VAL A 30 -1.82 13.73 -1.64
C VAL A 30 -1.56 12.85 -2.87
N ARG A 31 -0.33 12.90 -3.39
CA ARG A 31 0.09 12.00 -4.45
C ARG A 31 0.40 10.63 -3.86
N VAL A 32 -0.21 9.57 -4.39
CA VAL A 32 -0.08 8.21 -3.87
C VAL A 32 0.56 7.31 -4.91
N GLN A 33 1.61 6.59 -4.51
CA GLN A 33 2.33 5.64 -5.35
C GLN A 33 2.59 4.36 -4.55
N SER A 34 2.91 3.27 -5.23
CA SER A 34 3.41 2.04 -4.61
C SER A 34 4.50 1.43 -5.47
N ALA A 35 5.38 0.65 -4.84
CA ALA A 35 6.47 -0.03 -5.52
C ALA A 35 6.99 -1.19 -4.66
N GLY A 36 7.88 -2.00 -5.21
CA GLY A 36 8.52 -3.10 -4.50
C GLY A 36 9.92 -3.38 -5.01
N SER A 37 10.67 -4.16 -4.24
CA SER A 37 12.03 -4.57 -4.62
C SER A 37 12.03 -5.68 -5.66
N GLU A 38 10.97 -6.47 -5.73
CA GLU A 38 10.81 -7.58 -6.68
C GLU A 38 9.41 -7.53 -7.32
N PRO A 39 9.15 -6.57 -8.23
CA PRO A 39 7.81 -6.40 -8.78
C PRO A 39 7.34 -7.62 -9.58
N SER A 40 6.05 -7.88 -9.56
CA SER A 40 5.43 -8.98 -10.30
C SER A 40 4.23 -8.47 -11.10
N HIS A 41 3.04 -8.56 -10.52
CA HIS A 41 1.80 -8.08 -11.15
C HIS A 41 0.79 -7.71 -10.05
N VAL A 42 -0.21 -6.92 -10.39
CA VAL A 42 -1.28 -6.59 -9.45
C VAL A 42 -2.13 -7.83 -9.21
N SER A 43 -2.26 -8.25 -7.96
CA SER A 43 -3.00 -9.47 -7.60
C SER A 43 -4.47 -9.36 -8.01
N PRO A 44 -5.01 -10.36 -8.74
CA PRO A 44 -6.45 -10.40 -9.06
C PRO A 44 -7.33 -10.42 -7.81
N TRP A 45 -6.87 -11.07 -6.73
CA TRP A 45 -7.59 -11.08 -5.45
C TRP A 45 -7.67 -9.70 -4.84
N ALA A 46 -6.58 -8.92 -4.91
CA ALA A 46 -6.56 -7.55 -4.43
C ALA A 46 -7.55 -6.69 -5.21
N ILE A 47 -7.55 -6.82 -6.54
CA ILE A 47 -8.49 -6.09 -7.40
C ILE A 47 -9.93 -6.41 -7.01
N GLN A 48 -10.23 -7.70 -6.82
CA GLN A 48 -11.58 -8.17 -6.50
C GLN A 48 -12.09 -7.62 -5.17
N VAL A 49 -11.30 -7.77 -4.09
CA VAL A 49 -11.77 -7.37 -2.77
C VAL A 49 -11.83 -5.85 -2.59
N CYS A 50 -10.98 -5.11 -3.28
CA CYS A 50 -11.06 -3.64 -3.25
C CYS A 50 -12.29 -3.16 -4.03
N ARG A 51 -12.62 -3.82 -5.14
CA ARG A 51 -13.83 -3.50 -5.90
C ARG A 51 -15.10 -3.66 -5.06
N GLU A 52 -15.11 -4.62 -4.14
CA GLU A 52 -16.26 -4.84 -3.24
C GLU A 52 -16.62 -3.60 -2.44
N ILE A 53 -15.66 -2.74 -2.16
CA ILE A 53 -15.87 -1.50 -1.40
C ILE A 53 -15.71 -0.24 -2.24
N GLY A 54 -15.81 -0.39 -3.57
CA GLY A 54 -15.80 0.75 -4.48
C GLY A 54 -14.41 1.31 -4.82
N VAL A 55 -13.35 0.57 -4.52
CA VAL A 55 -11.97 0.99 -4.82
C VAL A 55 -11.46 0.24 -6.04
N ASP A 56 -11.13 0.99 -7.10
CA ASP A 56 -10.69 0.44 -8.38
C ASP A 56 -9.16 0.41 -8.46
N LEU A 57 -8.59 -0.78 -8.60
CA LEU A 57 -7.15 -0.97 -8.79
C LEU A 57 -6.78 -1.18 -10.25
N GLY A 58 -7.74 -1.11 -11.17
CA GLY A 58 -7.55 -1.49 -12.57
C GLY A 58 -6.53 -0.67 -13.35
N GLY A 59 -6.26 0.57 -12.91
CA GLY A 59 -5.27 1.43 -13.55
C GLY A 59 -3.87 1.37 -12.93
N GLN A 60 -3.69 0.55 -11.92
CA GLN A 60 -2.41 0.45 -11.21
C GLN A 60 -1.50 -0.60 -11.85
N SER A 61 -0.20 -0.47 -11.63
CA SER A 61 0.79 -1.42 -12.13
C SER A 61 1.81 -1.76 -11.05
N SER A 62 2.39 -2.96 -11.15
CA SER A 62 3.48 -3.39 -10.28
C SER A 62 4.78 -2.75 -10.76
N LYS A 63 5.51 -2.09 -9.85
CA LYS A 63 6.67 -1.25 -10.21
C LYS A 63 7.87 -1.57 -9.34
N PHE A 64 9.06 -1.46 -9.93
CA PHE A 64 10.31 -1.55 -9.19
C PHE A 64 10.59 -0.24 -8.46
N VAL A 65 10.94 -0.32 -7.19
CA VAL A 65 11.19 0.86 -6.33
C VAL A 65 12.30 1.75 -6.89
N GLY A 66 13.27 1.17 -7.61
CA GLY A 66 14.34 1.94 -8.24
C GLY A 66 13.88 2.87 -9.36
N THR A 67 12.65 2.68 -9.89
CA THR A 67 12.08 3.57 -10.91
C THR A 67 11.35 4.78 -10.32
N ILE A 68 11.18 4.82 -9.00
CA ILE A 68 10.50 5.93 -8.33
C ILE A 68 11.45 7.10 -8.20
N ASP A 69 11.01 8.28 -8.65
CA ASP A 69 11.75 9.52 -8.47
C ASP A 69 11.72 9.89 -6.97
N PRO A 70 12.87 9.95 -6.30
CA PRO A 70 12.91 10.30 -4.87
C PRO A 70 12.30 11.67 -4.58
N ASP A 71 12.41 12.62 -5.51
CA ASP A 71 11.85 13.96 -5.33
C ASP A 71 10.32 13.99 -5.38
N SER A 72 9.71 12.91 -5.88
CA SER A 72 8.25 12.78 -5.93
C SER A 72 7.66 12.22 -4.64
N VAL A 73 8.48 11.92 -3.63
CA VAL A 73 8.06 11.26 -2.39
C VAL A 73 8.57 12.02 -1.17
N ASP A 74 7.68 12.36 -0.25
CA ASP A 74 8.07 12.91 1.05
C ASP A 74 7.89 11.89 2.19
N THR A 75 7.05 10.89 2.01
CA THR A 75 6.69 9.91 3.04
C THR A 75 6.72 8.49 2.47
N VAL A 76 7.35 7.59 3.20
CA VAL A 76 7.42 6.16 2.85
C VAL A 76 6.67 5.35 3.91
N ILE A 77 5.76 4.50 3.48
CA ILE A 77 5.03 3.59 4.38
C ILE A 77 5.36 2.16 3.96
N ARG A 78 6.05 1.43 4.84
CA ARG A 78 6.36 0.01 4.62
C ARG A 78 5.26 -0.86 5.20
N LEU A 79 4.84 -1.86 4.45
CA LEU A 79 3.76 -2.77 4.83
C LEU A 79 4.26 -4.18 5.15
N CYS A 80 5.54 -4.46 4.89
CA CYS A 80 6.14 -5.76 5.21
C CYS A 80 7.55 -5.56 5.77
N ALA A 81 7.96 -6.50 6.64
CA ALA A 81 9.23 -6.41 7.35
C ALA A 81 10.43 -6.65 6.44
N GLU A 82 10.25 -7.43 5.36
CA GLU A 82 11.33 -7.82 4.46
C GLU A 82 11.76 -6.71 3.50
N GLU A 83 10.96 -5.65 3.36
CA GLU A 83 11.25 -4.60 2.40
C GLU A 83 12.39 -3.72 2.89
N VAL A 84 13.43 -3.62 2.06
CA VAL A 84 14.57 -2.74 2.33
C VAL A 84 14.38 -1.44 1.56
N CYS A 85 14.29 -0.33 2.29
CA CYS A 85 14.14 0.98 1.68
C CYS A 85 15.45 1.41 1.03
N PRO A 86 15.43 1.83 -0.26
CA PRO A 86 16.66 2.32 -0.91
C PRO A 86 17.25 3.54 -0.21
N ALA A 87 18.58 3.68 -0.29
CA ALA A 87 19.29 4.81 0.31
C ALA A 87 18.77 6.16 -0.19
N THR A 88 18.29 6.22 -1.44
CA THR A 88 17.71 7.43 -2.04
C THR A 88 16.47 7.95 -1.30
N LEU A 89 15.80 7.09 -0.54
CA LEU A 89 14.60 7.42 0.22
C LEU A 89 14.85 7.51 1.73
N SER A 90 16.08 7.33 2.19
CA SER A 90 16.42 7.24 3.62
C SER A 90 16.14 8.54 4.38
N GLY A 91 16.20 9.69 3.71
CA GLY A 91 15.95 11.00 4.34
C GLY A 91 14.48 11.40 4.41
N LYS A 92 13.57 10.54 3.96
CA LYS A 92 12.14 10.82 3.97
C LYS A 92 11.51 10.46 5.31
N GLN A 93 10.27 10.91 5.53
CA GLN A 93 9.48 10.48 6.69
C GLN A 93 9.10 9.01 6.49
N HIS A 94 9.32 8.17 7.51
CA HIS A 94 9.05 6.73 7.41
C HIS A 94 8.03 6.28 8.44
N TYR A 95 7.09 5.45 8.00
CA TYR A 95 6.16 4.74 8.87
C TYR A 95 6.22 3.25 8.55
N TYR A 96 6.00 2.42 9.56
CA TYR A 96 5.89 0.97 9.39
C TYR A 96 4.51 0.53 9.86
N LEU A 97 3.69 0.08 8.91
CA LEU A 97 2.33 -0.42 9.17
C LEU A 97 2.30 -1.90 8.77
N PRO A 98 2.71 -2.81 9.67
CA PRO A 98 2.82 -4.22 9.31
C PRO A 98 1.46 -4.84 8.99
N ILE A 99 1.38 -5.47 7.82
CA ILE A 99 0.20 -6.18 7.35
C ILE A 99 0.65 -7.59 6.97
N ASP A 100 -0.02 -8.60 7.49
CA ASP A 100 0.27 -9.99 7.13
C ASP A 100 0.01 -10.21 5.65
N ASP A 101 0.89 -10.97 5.00
CA ASP A 101 0.74 -11.29 3.58
C ASP A 101 -0.47 -12.20 3.37
N PRO A 102 -1.51 -11.74 2.66
CA PRO A 102 -2.69 -12.56 2.41
C PRO A 102 -2.48 -13.62 1.33
N ALA A 103 -1.44 -13.46 0.50
CA ALA A 103 -1.18 -14.36 -0.61
C ALA A 103 -0.67 -15.72 -0.14
N SER A 104 -0.98 -16.75 -0.92
CA SER A 104 -0.47 -18.11 -0.68
C SER A 104 -0.26 -18.80 -2.01
N ASP A 105 0.85 -19.52 -2.13
CA ASP A 105 1.14 -20.39 -3.27
C ASP A 105 0.63 -21.81 -3.05
N ASP A 106 0.02 -22.09 -1.89
CA ASP A 106 -0.51 -23.40 -1.56
C ASP A 106 -1.76 -23.69 -2.41
N PRO A 107 -1.72 -24.73 -3.29
CA PRO A 107 -2.87 -25.06 -4.13
C PRO A 107 -4.08 -25.58 -3.36
N ASP A 108 -3.90 -26.00 -2.09
CA ASP A 108 -4.98 -26.49 -1.25
C ASP A 108 -5.79 -25.37 -0.57
N VAL A 109 -5.34 -24.12 -0.68
CA VAL A 109 -6.11 -22.98 -0.18
C VAL A 109 -7.22 -22.68 -1.18
N ASP A 110 -8.48 -22.82 -0.72
CA ASP A 110 -9.61 -22.61 -1.61
C ASP A 110 -9.89 -21.12 -1.86
N PRO A 111 -10.65 -20.79 -2.93
CA PRO A 111 -10.95 -19.39 -3.27
C PRO A 111 -11.64 -18.60 -2.17
N GLU A 112 -12.50 -19.23 -1.37
CA GLU A 112 -13.19 -18.54 -0.28
C GLU A 112 -12.20 -18.13 0.82
N GLU A 113 -11.23 -18.99 1.12
CA GLU A 113 -10.19 -18.69 2.10
C GLU A 113 -9.28 -17.55 1.58
N MET A 114 -8.93 -17.57 0.29
CA MET A 114 -8.15 -16.50 -0.32
C MET A 114 -8.89 -15.17 -0.23
N ARG A 115 -10.17 -15.15 -0.56
CA ARG A 115 -10.97 -13.92 -0.44
C ARG A 115 -11.02 -13.42 0.99
N ALA A 116 -11.21 -14.32 1.95
CA ALA A 116 -11.25 -13.97 3.36
C ALA A 116 -9.94 -13.34 3.83
N ARG A 117 -8.80 -13.90 3.42
CA ARG A 117 -7.46 -13.36 3.75
C ARG A 117 -7.26 -11.96 3.16
N PHE A 118 -7.62 -11.78 1.90
CA PHE A 118 -7.47 -10.50 1.23
C PHE A 118 -8.44 -9.45 1.78
N ARG A 119 -9.65 -9.84 2.17
CA ARG A 119 -10.59 -8.93 2.83
C ARG A 119 -10.08 -8.46 4.17
N ARG A 120 -9.49 -9.36 4.97
CA ARG A 120 -8.89 -8.99 6.27
C ARG A 120 -7.73 -8.01 6.07
N ALA A 121 -6.84 -8.30 5.11
CA ALA A 121 -5.72 -7.41 4.80
C ALA A 121 -6.22 -6.03 4.33
N ARG A 122 -7.20 -6.01 3.43
CA ARG A 122 -7.84 -4.77 2.94
C ARG A 122 -8.39 -3.94 4.08
N ASP A 123 -9.15 -4.57 4.97
CA ASP A 123 -9.82 -3.88 6.06
C ASP A 123 -8.82 -3.37 7.10
N GLU A 124 -7.77 -4.13 7.36
CA GLU A 124 -6.69 -3.72 8.26
C GLU A 124 -5.91 -2.54 7.70
N ILE A 125 -5.57 -2.57 6.41
CA ILE A 125 -4.90 -1.44 5.74
C ILE A 125 -5.78 -0.20 5.82
N LYS A 126 -7.06 -0.33 5.50
CA LYS A 126 -8.02 0.78 5.55
C LYS A 126 -8.07 1.40 6.95
N GLU A 127 -8.15 0.58 7.98
CA GLU A 127 -8.19 1.04 9.37
C GLU A 127 -6.92 1.79 9.75
N GLN A 128 -5.76 1.23 9.43
CA GLN A 128 -4.48 1.85 9.76
C GLN A 128 -4.24 3.15 9.00
N LEU A 129 -4.60 3.22 7.72
CA LEU A 129 -4.46 4.44 6.93
C LEU A 129 -5.43 5.53 7.40
N THR A 130 -6.64 5.16 7.79
CA THR A 130 -7.61 6.11 8.35
C THR A 130 -7.08 6.72 9.65
N SER A 131 -6.52 5.90 10.52
CA SER A 131 -5.91 6.37 11.78
C SER A 131 -4.72 7.28 11.52
N LEU A 132 -3.86 6.92 10.57
CA LEU A 132 -2.70 7.73 10.22
C LEU A 132 -3.12 9.08 9.63
N ALA A 133 -4.12 9.09 8.76
CA ALA A 133 -4.65 10.32 8.17
C ALA A 133 -5.17 11.28 9.23
N ALA A 134 -5.87 10.77 10.24
CA ALA A 134 -6.38 11.58 11.34
C ALA A 134 -5.23 12.19 12.18
N ILE A 135 -4.16 11.44 12.42
CA ILE A 135 -2.98 11.92 13.13
C ILE A 135 -2.27 13.02 12.33
N LEU A 136 -2.10 12.82 11.04
CA LEU A 136 -1.43 13.79 10.16
C LEU A 136 -2.24 15.08 10.02
N ASP A 137 -3.56 15.00 9.92
CA ASP A 137 -4.44 16.18 9.87
C ASP A 137 -4.30 17.02 11.13
N ARG A 138 -4.25 16.38 12.30
CA ARG A 138 -4.07 17.09 13.58
C ARG A 138 -2.70 17.77 13.66
N SER A 139 -1.67 17.11 13.14
CA SER A 139 -0.32 17.66 13.09
C SER A 139 -0.25 18.89 12.19
N GLU A 140 -0.92 18.85 11.03
CA GLU A 140 -0.97 19.98 10.09
C GLU A 140 -1.77 21.15 10.65
N THR A 141 -2.87 20.88 11.36
CA THR A 141 -3.72 21.94 11.93
C THR A 141 -3.13 22.56 13.19
N SER A 142 -2.22 21.89 13.88
CA SER A 142 -1.57 22.43 15.08
C SER A 142 -0.31 23.25 14.76
N ALA A 143 0.05 23.34 13.50
CA ALA A 143 1.12 24.18 13.03
C ALA A 143 0.59 25.54 12.64
#